data_1a63c1b1441cab9beea606e3c97d948e
#
_entry.id   1a63c1b1441cab9beea606e3c97d948e
#
_cell.length_a   1.000
_cell.length_b   1.000
_cell.length_c   1.000
_cell.angle_alpha   90.00
_cell.angle_beta   90.00
_cell.angle_gamma   90.00
#
_symmetry.space_group_name_H-M   'P 1'
#
loop_
_entity.id
_entity.type
_entity.pdbx_description
1 polymer ?
#
loop_
_entity_poly.entity_id
_entity_poly.type
_entity_poly.pdbx_seq_one_letter_code
_entity_poly.pdbx_strand_id
1 'polypeptide(L)'
;MHWLRIDRYYSSEVETREEAKELGLSTAETYKGLETEAENPEVTFQPMMCQHCNHAPCETVCPVAATTHGRQGQNQMTYNRCVGTRYCANNCPYKVRRFNWFQYSDNDKFDFNMNDDHGKMVLNPDVVVRSRGVIEKCSMCIQKIQEIKLDAKKAGKRVRDEDAQTACSSACPTNAIVFGDVNDDTHKIQALKKEERAYKLLEHLNTDPSV
;
A
#
# COMPACT_ATOMS: atom_id res chain seq x y z
N MET A 1 -5.56 12.93 -5.64
CA MET A 1 -5.08 11.57 -6.02
C MET A 1 -5.06 10.70 -4.77
N HIS A 2 -5.72 9.55 -4.81
CA HIS A 2 -5.79 8.66 -3.65
C HIS A 2 -4.77 7.54 -3.79
N TRP A 3 -3.88 7.38 -2.80
CA TRP A 3 -2.89 6.31 -2.74
C TRP A 3 -3.41 5.05 -2.03
N LEU A 4 -4.42 5.23 -1.19
CA LEU A 4 -5.16 4.18 -0.53
C LEU A 4 -6.59 4.18 -1.06
N ARG A 5 -7.13 3.03 -1.39
CA ARG A 5 -8.54 2.82 -1.71
C ARG A 5 -9.12 1.76 -0.78
N ILE A 6 -10.41 1.71 -0.69
CA ILE A 6 -11.13 0.65 0.02
C ILE A 6 -11.80 -0.23 -1.03
N ASP A 7 -11.34 -1.46 -1.13
CA ASP A 7 -11.95 -2.48 -1.99
C ASP A 7 -13.05 -3.20 -1.22
N ARG A 8 -14.09 -3.62 -1.91
CA ARG A 8 -15.20 -4.38 -1.36
C ARG A 8 -15.11 -5.80 -1.90
N TYR A 9 -15.22 -6.76 -1.00
CA TYR A 9 -15.30 -8.17 -1.34
C TYR A 9 -16.64 -8.68 -0.84
N TYR A 10 -17.27 -9.51 -1.65
CA TYR A 10 -18.56 -10.10 -1.37
C TYR A 10 -18.36 -11.59 -1.12
N SER A 11 -19.11 -12.16 -0.18
CA SER A 11 -19.14 -13.61 -0.04
C SER A 11 -19.72 -14.23 -1.32
N SER A 12 -19.16 -15.36 -1.72
CA SER A 12 -19.56 -16.10 -2.90
C SER A 12 -20.52 -17.25 -2.53
N GLU A 13 -21.11 -17.90 -3.54
CA GLU A 13 -21.94 -19.09 -3.31
C GLU A 13 -21.16 -20.22 -2.65
N VAL A 14 -19.85 -20.29 -2.92
CA VAL A 14 -18.92 -21.24 -2.31
C VAL A 14 -17.73 -20.46 -1.76
N GLU A 15 -17.43 -20.58 -0.48
CA GLU A 15 -16.38 -19.80 0.15
C GLU A 15 -15.03 -20.52 0.19
N THR A 16 -15.05 -21.84 0.27
CA THR A 16 -13.84 -22.64 0.37
C THR A 16 -13.83 -23.84 -0.58
N ARG A 17 -12.65 -24.37 -0.85
CA ARG A 17 -12.49 -25.59 -1.65
C ARG A 17 -12.96 -26.83 -0.90
N GLU A 18 -12.89 -26.81 0.42
CA GLU A 18 -13.39 -27.86 1.30
C GLU A 18 -14.90 -27.95 1.20
N GLU A 19 -15.59 -26.82 1.31
CA GLU A 19 -17.03 -26.72 1.10
C GLU A 19 -17.45 -27.20 -0.29
N ALA A 20 -16.73 -26.80 -1.33
CA ALA A 20 -16.98 -27.28 -2.69
C ALA A 20 -16.90 -28.81 -2.82
N LYS A 21 -15.96 -29.45 -2.12
CA LYS A 21 -15.83 -30.91 -2.08
C LYS A 21 -17.00 -31.57 -1.34
N GLU A 22 -17.43 -30.98 -0.22
CA GLU A 22 -18.57 -31.47 0.54
C GLU A 22 -19.87 -31.40 -0.28
N LEU A 23 -19.99 -30.35 -1.11
CA LEU A 23 -21.09 -30.19 -2.06
C LEU A 23 -20.96 -31.06 -3.32
N GLY A 24 -19.84 -31.77 -3.47
CA GLY A 24 -19.58 -32.66 -4.61
C GLY A 24 -19.35 -31.94 -5.93
N LEU A 25 -18.90 -30.68 -5.90
CA LEU A 25 -18.70 -29.87 -7.09
C LEU A 25 -17.43 -30.28 -7.84
N SER A 26 -17.52 -30.32 -9.17
CA SER A 26 -16.33 -30.45 -10.03
C SER A 26 -15.44 -29.22 -9.92
N THR A 27 -14.18 -29.34 -10.37
CA THR A 27 -13.23 -28.22 -10.34
C THR A 27 -13.77 -26.98 -11.07
N ALA A 28 -14.43 -27.15 -12.22
CA ALA A 28 -14.99 -26.03 -12.97
C ALA A 28 -16.17 -25.38 -12.23
N GLU A 29 -17.04 -26.16 -11.61
CA GLU A 29 -18.17 -25.67 -10.81
C GLU A 29 -17.68 -24.98 -9.54
N THR A 30 -16.61 -25.48 -8.91
CA THR A 30 -15.97 -24.82 -7.76
C THR A 30 -15.49 -23.43 -8.13
N TYR A 31 -14.76 -23.27 -9.24
CA TYR A 31 -14.31 -21.93 -9.67
C TYR A 31 -15.48 -21.01 -10.00
N LYS A 32 -16.52 -21.54 -10.64
CA LYS A 32 -17.72 -20.76 -10.94
C LYS A 32 -18.43 -20.33 -9.65
N GLY A 33 -18.57 -21.21 -8.66
CA GLY A 33 -19.18 -20.89 -7.36
C GLY A 33 -18.39 -19.87 -6.56
N LEU A 34 -17.05 -19.88 -6.65
CA LEU A 34 -16.17 -18.88 -6.04
C LEU A 34 -16.27 -17.50 -6.72
N GLU A 35 -16.65 -17.44 -7.99
CA GLU A 35 -16.82 -16.17 -8.74
C GLU A 35 -18.26 -15.64 -8.68
N THR A 36 -19.24 -16.49 -8.37
CA THR A 36 -20.65 -16.09 -8.28
C THR A 36 -20.96 -15.55 -6.90
N GLU A 37 -21.58 -14.38 -6.85
CA GLU A 37 -22.01 -13.77 -5.59
C GLU A 37 -23.13 -14.60 -4.93
N ALA A 38 -23.07 -14.73 -3.60
CA ALA A 38 -24.15 -15.33 -2.86
C ALA A 38 -25.46 -14.51 -2.98
N GLU A 39 -26.62 -15.13 -2.82
CA GLU A 39 -27.93 -14.46 -2.91
C GLU A 39 -28.06 -13.28 -1.93
N ASN A 40 -27.49 -13.41 -0.73
CA ASN A 40 -27.43 -12.34 0.27
C ASN A 40 -25.96 -12.18 0.74
N PRO A 41 -25.10 -11.53 -0.07
CA PRO A 41 -23.68 -11.54 0.19
C PRO A 41 -23.31 -10.68 1.40
N GLU A 42 -22.45 -11.21 2.23
CA GLU A 42 -21.72 -10.42 3.23
C GLU A 42 -20.67 -9.55 2.54
N VAL A 43 -20.43 -8.38 3.07
CA VAL A 43 -19.48 -7.42 2.50
C VAL A 43 -18.30 -7.21 3.41
N THR A 44 -17.10 -7.53 2.91
CA THR A 44 -15.84 -7.25 3.61
C THR A 44 -15.12 -6.09 2.93
N PHE A 45 -14.63 -5.16 3.74
CA PHE A 45 -13.88 -4.00 3.26
C PHE A 45 -12.40 -4.20 3.53
N GLN A 46 -11.58 -4.01 2.51
CA GLN A 46 -10.14 -4.12 2.63
C GLN A 46 -9.45 -2.83 2.16
N PRO A 47 -8.61 -2.21 3.00
CA PRO A 47 -7.77 -1.11 2.56
C PRO A 47 -6.69 -1.63 1.61
N MET A 48 -6.61 -1.02 0.42
CA MET A 48 -5.69 -1.40 -0.63
C MET A 48 -4.70 -0.27 -0.90
N MET A 49 -3.43 -0.54 -0.65
CA MET A 49 -2.33 0.39 -0.88
C MET A 49 -1.15 -0.34 -1.54
N CYS A 50 -0.03 0.35 -1.77
CA CYS A 50 1.18 -0.33 -2.24
C CYS A 50 1.58 -1.43 -1.24
N GLN A 51 1.74 -2.63 -1.74
CA GLN A 51 2.06 -3.81 -0.93
C GLN A 51 3.56 -3.94 -0.61
N HIS A 52 4.38 -2.99 -1.08
CA HIS A 52 5.83 -2.98 -0.86
C HIS A 52 6.49 -4.35 -1.06
N CYS A 53 6.10 -5.00 -2.16
CA CYS A 53 6.50 -6.37 -2.49
C CYS A 53 8.02 -6.54 -2.52
N ASN A 54 8.53 -7.65 -1.97
CA ASN A 54 9.95 -7.99 -2.04
C ASN A 54 10.35 -8.45 -3.45
N HIS A 55 9.45 -9.14 -4.15
CA HIS A 55 9.60 -9.48 -5.58
C HIS A 55 8.73 -8.54 -6.43
N ALA A 56 9.10 -7.27 -6.44
CA ALA A 56 8.25 -6.22 -7.00
C ALA A 56 8.26 -6.19 -8.54
N PRO A 57 7.18 -6.58 -9.22
CA PRO A 57 7.11 -6.57 -10.69
C PRO A 57 7.14 -5.16 -11.28
N CYS A 58 6.92 -4.13 -10.47
CA CYS A 58 7.03 -2.74 -10.87
C CYS A 58 8.49 -2.24 -10.94
N GLU A 59 9.42 -2.90 -10.27
CA GLU A 59 10.84 -2.54 -10.30
C GLU A 59 11.50 -3.02 -11.59
N THR A 60 11.23 -4.27 -11.98
CA THR A 60 11.85 -4.91 -13.15
C THR A 60 11.48 -4.24 -14.47
N VAL A 61 10.33 -3.59 -14.56
CA VAL A 61 9.84 -2.93 -15.77
C VAL A 61 10.16 -1.45 -15.85
N CYS A 62 10.80 -0.87 -14.85
CA CYS A 62 11.13 0.54 -14.87
C CYS A 62 12.43 0.79 -15.66
N PRO A 63 12.39 1.46 -16.83
CA PRO A 63 13.57 1.62 -17.67
C PRO A 63 14.66 2.52 -17.08
N VAL A 64 14.29 3.32 -16.09
CA VAL A 64 15.19 4.29 -15.45
C VAL A 64 15.44 3.97 -13.97
N ALA A 65 15.01 2.81 -13.48
CA ALA A 65 15.10 2.40 -12.08
C ALA A 65 14.60 3.49 -11.11
N ALA A 66 13.50 4.16 -11.46
CA ALA A 66 12.83 5.12 -10.57
C ALA A 66 12.09 4.43 -9.44
N THR A 67 11.78 3.14 -9.59
CA THR A 67 11.21 2.29 -8.56
C THR A 67 12.29 1.35 -8.06
N THR A 68 12.62 1.42 -6.78
CA THR A 68 13.71 0.64 -6.16
C THR A 68 13.32 0.19 -4.77
N HIS A 69 13.99 -0.85 -4.29
CA HIS A 69 13.81 -1.35 -2.93
C HIS A 69 14.77 -0.66 -1.96
N GLY A 70 14.23 -0.15 -0.88
CA GLY A 70 15.01 0.42 0.22
C GLY A 70 15.58 -0.67 1.14
N ARG A 71 16.65 -0.35 1.86
CA ARG A 71 17.27 -1.27 2.83
C ARG A 71 16.33 -1.69 3.99
N GLN A 72 15.23 -1.00 4.14
CA GLN A 72 14.24 -1.22 5.21
C GLN A 72 12.99 -1.95 4.69
N GLY A 73 13.07 -2.56 3.52
CA GLY A 73 11.96 -3.30 2.92
C GLY A 73 10.92 -2.46 2.17
N GLN A 74 11.07 -1.15 2.14
CA GLN A 74 10.12 -0.29 1.43
C GLN A 74 10.42 -0.23 -0.06
N ASN A 75 9.42 -0.45 -0.90
CA ASN A 75 9.49 -0.12 -2.31
C ASN A 75 9.39 1.41 -2.46
N GLN A 76 10.45 2.03 -2.92
CA GLN A 76 10.59 3.48 -3.01
C GLN A 76 10.30 3.98 -4.43
N MET A 77 9.90 5.24 -4.55
CA MET A 77 9.71 5.92 -5.81
C MET A 77 10.57 7.18 -5.86
N THR A 78 11.51 7.22 -6.81
CA THR A 78 12.36 8.39 -7.06
C THR A 78 11.68 9.28 -8.10
N TYR A 79 10.95 10.28 -7.66
CA TYR A 79 10.07 11.08 -8.51
C TYR A 79 10.81 11.86 -9.61
N ASN A 80 11.98 12.42 -9.31
CA ASN A 80 12.80 13.17 -10.28
C ASN A 80 13.48 12.28 -11.33
N ARG A 81 13.46 10.97 -11.17
CA ARG A 81 13.97 9.98 -12.13
C ARG A 81 12.87 9.41 -13.00
N CYS A 82 11.61 9.51 -12.58
CA CYS A 82 10.49 8.96 -13.30
C CYS A 82 10.24 9.71 -14.62
N VAL A 83 10.21 8.97 -15.71
CA VAL A 83 9.90 9.51 -17.06
C VAL A 83 8.47 9.21 -17.51
N GLY A 84 7.64 8.60 -16.64
CA GLY A 84 6.22 8.45 -16.87
C GLY A 84 5.81 7.37 -17.89
N THR A 85 6.61 6.33 -18.12
CA THR A 85 6.25 5.23 -19.03
C THR A 85 5.00 4.47 -18.59
N ARG A 86 4.62 4.53 -17.31
CA ARG A 86 3.44 3.86 -16.70
C ARG A 86 3.47 2.33 -16.76
N TYR A 87 4.52 1.70 -17.28
CA TYR A 87 4.60 0.26 -17.30
C TYR A 87 4.53 -0.34 -15.89
N CYS A 88 5.13 0.32 -14.90
CA CYS A 88 5.04 -0.11 -13.51
C CYS A 88 3.60 -0.10 -12.96
N ALA A 89 2.74 0.80 -13.44
CA ALA A 89 1.32 0.83 -13.07
C ALA A 89 0.55 -0.33 -13.74
N ASN A 90 0.84 -0.61 -15.00
CA ASN A 90 0.23 -1.74 -15.72
C ASN A 90 0.64 -3.09 -15.12
N ASN A 91 1.91 -3.22 -14.72
CA ASN A 91 2.47 -4.46 -14.21
C ASN A 91 2.18 -4.68 -12.70
N CYS A 92 1.65 -3.69 -12.01
CA CYS A 92 1.24 -3.84 -10.61
C CYS A 92 -0.05 -4.68 -10.52
N PRO A 93 -0.04 -5.88 -9.90
CA PRO A 93 -1.23 -6.70 -9.78
C PRO A 93 -2.29 -6.06 -8.86
N TYR A 94 -1.86 -5.27 -7.89
CA TYR A 94 -2.73 -4.58 -6.94
C TYR A 94 -3.31 -3.28 -7.48
N LYS A 95 -2.83 -2.79 -8.64
CA LYS A 95 -3.31 -1.55 -9.29
C LYS A 95 -3.29 -0.32 -8.37
N VAL A 96 -2.23 -0.15 -7.62
CA VAL A 96 -2.09 0.90 -6.59
C VAL A 96 -1.12 2.02 -6.97
N ARG A 97 -0.61 2.01 -8.18
CA ARG A 97 0.27 3.07 -8.70
C ARG A 97 -0.55 4.06 -9.51
N ARG A 98 -0.36 5.36 -9.22
CA ARG A 98 -1.15 6.44 -9.79
C ARG A 98 -0.27 7.34 -10.64
N PHE A 99 -0.72 7.63 -11.85
CA PHE A 99 -0.03 8.57 -12.73
C PHE A 99 -0.54 10.00 -12.45
N ASN A 100 0.39 10.93 -12.34
CA ASN A 100 0.06 12.33 -12.11
C ASN A 100 -0.19 13.05 -13.44
N TRP A 101 -1.44 13.21 -13.79
CA TRP A 101 -1.89 13.82 -15.05
C TRP A 101 -1.84 15.34 -15.03
N PHE A 102 -1.90 15.95 -13.85
CA PHE A 102 -2.07 17.38 -13.68
C PHE A 102 -0.93 18.01 -12.87
N GLN A 103 -0.66 19.28 -13.18
CA GLN A 103 0.23 20.11 -12.38
C GLN A 103 -0.58 20.74 -11.23
N TYR A 104 -0.64 20.03 -10.09
CA TYR A 104 -1.41 20.50 -8.93
C TYR A 104 -0.74 21.63 -8.17
N SER A 105 0.58 21.71 -8.24
CA SER A 105 1.37 22.65 -7.43
C SER A 105 1.54 24.04 -8.07
N ASP A 106 1.05 24.25 -9.27
CA ASP A 106 1.19 25.53 -9.98
C ASP A 106 0.11 25.62 -11.07
N ASN A 107 -1.12 25.81 -10.64
CA ASN A 107 -2.26 25.87 -11.54
C ASN A 107 -3.36 26.78 -10.99
N ASP A 108 -3.45 27.98 -11.54
CA ASP A 108 -4.41 29.02 -11.16
C ASP A 108 -5.88 28.63 -11.44
N LYS A 109 -6.10 27.57 -12.21
CA LYS A 109 -7.44 27.08 -12.56
C LYS A 109 -8.06 26.18 -11.49
N PHE A 110 -7.26 25.72 -10.53
CA PHE A 110 -7.81 24.98 -9.40
C PHE A 110 -8.36 25.94 -8.34
N ASP A 111 -9.58 25.69 -7.91
CA ASP A 111 -10.11 26.30 -6.69
C ASP A 111 -9.14 25.99 -5.54
N PHE A 112 -8.96 26.91 -4.64
CA PHE A 112 -8.04 26.77 -3.52
C PHE A 112 -6.57 26.61 -3.93
N ASN A 113 -6.15 27.32 -4.97
CA ASN A 113 -4.74 27.39 -5.33
C ASN A 113 -3.93 28.03 -4.19
N MET A 114 -3.15 27.22 -3.49
CA MET A 114 -2.29 27.65 -2.37
C MET A 114 -0.81 27.76 -2.79
N ASN A 115 -0.55 28.08 -4.05
CA ASN A 115 0.82 28.10 -4.58
C ASN A 115 1.47 29.50 -4.54
N ASP A 116 0.79 30.48 -3.99
CA ASP A 116 1.43 31.75 -3.62
C ASP A 116 2.44 31.55 -2.48
N ASP A 117 3.27 32.53 -2.23
CA ASP A 117 4.35 32.39 -1.26
C ASP A 117 3.82 32.14 0.17
N HIS A 118 2.68 32.73 0.51
CA HIS A 118 2.04 32.52 1.82
C HIS A 118 1.43 31.12 1.94
N GLY A 119 0.76 30.64 0.91
CA GLY A 119 0.19 29.29 0.88
C GLY A 119 1.25 28.20 0.96
N LYS A 120 2.41 28.40 0.36
CA LYS A 120 3.55 27.46 0.47
C LYS A 120 4.11 27.33 1.88
N MET A 121 3.95 28.33 2.71
CA MET A 121 4.45 28.32 4.09
C MET A 121 3.75 27.30 5.00
N VAL A 122 2.55 26.86 4.66
CA VAL A 122 1.81 25.82 5.43
C VAL A 122 2.14 24.40 4.97
N LEU A 123 2.88 24.25 3.87
CA LEU A 123 3.26 22.94 3.34
C LEU A 123 4.44 22.36 4.13
N ASN A 124 4.42 21.05 4.36
CA ASN A 124 5.54 20.37 4.98
C ASN A 124 6.76 20.38 4.01
N PRO A 125 7.89 21.02 4.38
CA PRO A 125 9.07 21.13 3.52
C PRO A 125 9.75 19.80 3.25
N ASP A 126 9.52 18.78 4.08
CA ASP A 126 10.09 17.42 3.91
C ASP A 126 9.32 16.58 2.89
N VAL A 127 8.19 17.07 2.40
CA VAL A 127 7.38 16.38 1.38
C VAL A 127 7.60 17.01 0.02
N VAL A 128 8.14 16.21 -0.91
CA VAL A 128 8.32 16.64 -2.30
C VAL A 128 6.97 16.78 -3.00
N VAL A 129 6.70 17.94 -3.57
CA VAL A 129 5.56 18.13 -4.47
C VAL A 129 5.89 17.52 -5.83
N ARG A 130 5.09 16.55 -6.28
CA ARG A 130 5.35 15.80 -7.50
C ARG A 130 4.84 16.59 -8.68
N SER A 131 5.65 16.63 -9.74
CA SER A 131 5.27 17.25 -11.01
C SER A 131 4.30 16.37 -11.80
N ARG A 132 3.66 16.98 -12.80
CA ARG A 132 2.92 16.20 -13.81
C ARG A 132 3.86 15.22 -14.53
N GLY A 133 3.35 14.05 -14.89
CA GLY A 133 4.06 13.06 -15.69
C GLY A 133 4.85 12.02 -14.87
N VAL A 134 4.71 12.00 -13.56
CA VAL A 134 5.34 10.99 -12.70
C VAL A 134 4.33 10.03 -12.10
N ILE A 135 4.81 8.87 -11.68
CA ILE A 135 4.00 7.90 -10.92
C ILE A 135 4.11 8.18 -9.42
N GLU A 136 2.97 8.15 -8.76
CA GLU A 136 2.87 8.23 -7.31
C GLU A 136 2.29 6.96 -6.71
N LYS A 137 2.64 6.66 -5.48
CA LYS A 137 2.14 5.55 -4.70
C LYS A 137 2.34 5.76 -3.21
N CYS A 138 1.75 4.91 -2.38
CA CYS A 138 2.02 4.88 -0.94
C CYS A 138 3.53 4.70 -0.69
N SER A 139 4.10 5.57 0.13
CA SER A 139 5.51 5.54 0.55
C SER A 139 5.71 4.92 1.93
N MET A 140 4.65 4.34 2.54
CA MET A 140 4.66 3.84 3.92
C MET A 140 5.03 4.95 4.94
N CYS A 141 4.66 6.20 4.64
CA CYS A 141 4.97 7.38 5.46
C CYS A 141 6.45 7.50 5.82
N ILE A 142 7.33 7.31 4.85
CA ILE A 142 8.79 7.25 5.07
C ILE A 142 9.32 8.45 5.85
N GLN A 143 8.78 9.65 5.66
CA GLN A 143 9.17 10.86 6.37
C GLN A 143 8.93 10.70 7.90
N LYS A 144 7.75 10.23 8.28
CA LYS A 144 7.41 9.95 9.69
C LYS A 144 8.33 8.88 10.29
N ILE A 145 8.57 7.81 9.55
CA ILE A 145 9.46 6.73 10.00
C ILE A 145 10.88 7.22 10.21
N GLN A 146 11.40 8.05 9.30
CA GLN A 146 12.75 8.61 9.44
C GLN A 146 12.85 9.58 10.61
N GLU A 147 11.85 10.40 10.86
CA GLU A 147 11.75 11.29 12.02
C GLU A 147 11.82 10.48 13.32
N ILE A 148 10.95 9.49 13.49
CA ILE A 148 10.91 8.60 14.65
C ILE A 148 12.27 7.93 14.90
N LYS A 149 12.89 7.43 13.83
CA LYS A 149 14.24 6.82 13.91
C LYS A 149 15.31 7.82 14.35
N LEU A 150 15.23 9.04 13.85
CA LEU A 150 16.18 10.10 14.20
C LEU A 150 16.04 10.46 15.68
N ASP A 151 14.82 10.60 16.16
CA ASP A 151 14.54 10.95 17.55
C ASP A 151 14.92 9.81 18.51
N ALA A 152 14.63 8.58 18.16
CA ALA A 152 15.09 7.42 18.91
C ALA A 152 16.62 7.35 18.98
N LYS A 153 17.31 7.64 17.87
CA LYS A 153 18.78 7.70 17.81
C LYS A 153 19.34 8.82 18.68
N LYS A 154 18.75 10.02 18.65
CA LYS A 154 19.15 11.13 19.52
C LYS A 154 18.97 10.79 21.00
N ALA A 155 17.88 10.09 21.34
CA ALA A 155 17.58 9.65 22.68
C ALA A 155 18.38 8.42 23.14
N GLY A 156 19.18 7.79 22.26
CA GLY A 156 19.89 6.55 22.54
C GLY A 156 18.99 5.34 22.81
N LYS A 157 17.76 5.35 22.27
CA LYS A 157 16.74 4.33 22.49
C LYS A 157 16.41 3.58 21.19
N ARG A 158 15.84 2.36 21.31
CA ARG A 158 15.20 1.69 20.19
C ARG A 158 13.85 2.33 19.89
N VAL A 159 13.43 2.27 18.64
CA VAL A 159 12.06 2.61 18.23
C VAL A 159 11.12 1.57 18.83
N ARG A 160 10.08 2.00 19.52
CA ARG A 160 9.06 1.11 20.07
C ARG A 160 7.92 0.96 19.07
N ASP A 161 7.19 -0.12 19.18
CA ASP A 161 6.03 -0.42 18.31
C ASP A 161 4.99 0.70 18.32
N GLU A 162 4.69 1.23 19.49
CA GLU A 162 3.72 2.33 19.70
C GLU A 162 4.16 3.68 19.09
N ASP A 163 5.47 3.90 18.92
CA ASP A 163 6.02 5.13 18.33
C ASP A 163 5.98 5.07 16.79
N ALA A 164 6.05 3.86 16.22
CA ALA A 164 6.16 3.63 14.78
C ALA A 164 4.77 3.51 14.15
N GLN A 165 4.15 4.63 13.81
CA GLN A 165 2.84 4.64 13.16
C GLN A 165 2.84 5.36 11.82
N THR A 166 2.17 4.75 10.85
CA THR A 166 1.85 5.41 9.57
C THR A 166 0.62 6.31 9.73
N ALA A 167 0.40 7.24 8.79
CA ALA A 167 -0.76 8.11 8.85
C ALA A 167 -2.09 7.34 8.79
N CYS A 168 -2.13 6.26 8.01
CA CYS A 168 -3.33 5.41 7.89
C CYS A 168 -3.57 4.59 9.17
N SER A 169 -2.52 4.05 9.81
CA SER A 169 -2.68 3.33 11.08
C SER A 169 -3.13 4.24 12.21
N SER A 170 -2.55 5.44 12.30
CA SER A 170 -2.95 6.41 13.34
C SER A 170 -4.35 7.01 13.12
N ALA A 171 -4.83 7.04 11.88
CA ALA A 171 -6.17 7.53 11.55
C ALA A 171 -7.26 6.45 11.62
N CYS A 172 -6.89 5.18 11.77
CA CYS A 172 -7.84 4.08 11.79
C CYS A 172 -8.51 3.95 13.19
N PRO A 173 -9.81 4.28 13.33
CA PRO A 173 -10.47 4.27 14.65
C PRO A 173 -10.65 2.86 15.21
N THR A 174 -10.64 1.85 14.36
CA THR A 174 -10.81 0.44 14.73
C THR A 174 -9.48 -0.28 14.97
N ASN A 175 -8.34 0.40 14.75
CA ASN A 175 -7.00 -0.20 14.78
C ASN A 175 -6.85 -1.41 13.83
N ALA A 176 -7.59 -1.43 12.72
CA ALA A 176 -7.51 -2.49 11.72
C ALA A 176 -6.19 -2.45 10.90
N ILE A 177 -5.49 -1.31 10.90
CA ILE A 177 -4.22 -1.14 10.22
C ILE A 177 -3.11 -1.08 11.26
N VAL A 178 -2.29 -2.12 11.30
CA VAL A 178 -1.14 -2.22 12.21
C VAL A 178 0.16 -2.07 11.40
N PHE A 179 1.10 -1.31 11.93
CA PHE A 179 2.42 -1.12 11.34
C PHE A 179 3.50 -1.47 12.37
N GLY A 180 4.59 -2.08 11.94
CA GLY A 180 5.70 -2.46 12.82
C GLY A 180 6.92 -2.95 12.07
N ASP A 181 8.01 -3.22 12.79
CA ASP A 181 9.21 -3.85 12.26
C ASP A 181 9.08 -5.38 12.33
N VAL A 182 9.10 -6.03 11.17
CA VAL A 182 8.98 -7.48 11.06
C VAL A 182 10.22 -8.24 11.55
N ASN A 183 11.32 -7.55 11.79
CA ASN A 183 12.54 -8.14 12.33
C ASN A 183 12.69 -7.96 13.85
N ASP A 184 11.77 -7.28 14.49
CA ASP A 184 11.75 -7.11 15.94
C ASP A 184 10.63 -7.95 16.55
N ASP A 185 11.02 -9.02 17.25
CA ASP A 185 10.10 -9.97 17.87
C ASP A 185 9.20 -9.33 18.95
N THR A 186 9.54 -8.16 19.43
CA THR A 186 8.76 -7.43 20.43
C THR A 186 7.58 -6.66 19.80
N HIS A 187 7.57 -6.51 18.46
CA HIS A 187 6.53 -5.79 17.77
C HIS A 187 5.27 -6.64 17.55
N LYS A 188 4.12 -6.04 17.77
CA LYS A 188 2.79 -6.66 17.63
C LYS A 188 2.56 -7.32 16.27
N ILE A 189 3.15 -6.74 15.21
CA ILE A 189 3.04 -7.26 13.86
C ILE A 189 3.56 -8.70 13.73
N GLN A 190 4.55 -9.10 14.53
CA GLN A 190 5.08 -10.46 14.52
C GLN A 190 4.06 -11.49 15.01
N ALA A 191 3.29 -11.16 16.04
CA ALA A 191 2.22 -12.03 16.52
C ALA A 191 1.10 -12.15 15.50
N LEU A 192 0.68 -11.01 14.92
CA LEU A 192 -0.38 -10.97 13.91
C LEU A 192 -0.05 -11.77 12.65
N LYS A 193 1.21 -11.74 12.20
CA LYS A 193 1.65 -12.51 11.02
C LYS A 193 1.68 -14.03 11.24
N LYS A 194 1.65 -14.48 12.48
CA LYS A 194 1.62 -15.92 12.85
C LYS A 194 0.21 -16.45 13.10
N GLU A 195 -0.81 -15.59 13.05
CA GLU A 195 -2.20 -16.03 13.20
C GLU A 195 -2.63 -16.89 12.00
N GLU A 196 -3.43 -17.91 12.26
CA GLU A 196 -3.96 -18.83 11.22
C GLU A 196 -4.76 -18.10 10.13
N ARG A 197 -5.40 -16.98 10.47
CA ARG A 197 -6.16 -16.15 9.55
C ARG A 197 -5.30 -15.17 8.75
N ALA A 198 -4.01 -15.09 9.02
CA ALA A 198 -3.11 -14.20 8.27
C ALA A 198 -2.86 -14.77 6.88
N TYR A 199 -2.99 -13.93 5.86
CA TYR A 199 -2.71 -14.31 4.47
C TYR A 199 -1.97 -13.18 3.76
N LYS A 200 -1.29 -13.53 2.68
CA LYS A 200 -0.68 -12.56 1.76
C LYS A 200 -1.57 -12.36 0.56
N LEU A 201 -1.90 -11.12 0.26
CA LEU A 201 -2.78 -10.79 -0.85
C LEU A 201 -2.15 -11.23 -2.19
N LEU A 202 -2.91 -12.00 -3.01
CA LEU A 202 -2.46 -12.58 -4.27
C LEU A 202 -1.17 -13.41 -4.13
N GLU A 203 -1.08 -14.22 -3.09
CA GLU A 203 0.10 -15.02 -2.76
C GLU A 203 0.58 -15.89 -3.93
N HIS A 204 -0.36 -16.43 -4.72
CA HIS A 204 -0.08 -17.26 -5.90
C HIS A 204 0.75 -16.54 -6.98
N LEU A 205 0.82 -15.21 -6.97
CA LEU A 205 1.66 -14.44 -7.91
C LEU A 205 3.12 -14.34 -7.46
N ASN A 206 3.46 -14.83 -6.27
CA ASN A 206 4.80 -14.82 -5.70
C ASN A 206 5.47 -13.44 -5.69
N THR A 207 4.69 -12.38 -5.49
CA THR A 207 5.21 -11.00 -5.36
C THR A 207 5.79 -10.72 -3.99
N ASP A 208 5.56 -11.59 -3.02
CA ASP A 208 5.95 -11.51 -1.62
C ASP A 208 5.61 -10.13 -1.00
N PRO A 209 4.31 -9.84 -0.83
CA PRO A 209 3.86 -8.57 -0.26
C PRO A 209 4.24 -8.44 1.22
N SER A 210 4.57 -7.21 1.62
CA SER A 210 4.91 -6.85 3.01
C SER A 210 3.72 -6.24 3.79
N VAL A 211 2.58 -6.05 3.12
CA VAL A 211 1.33 -5.50 3.70
C VAL A 211 0.27 -6.57 3.68
#